data_e38698422ef22629e39847b0153cdf2d
#
_entry.id   e38698422ef22629e39847b0153cdf2d
#
_cell.length_a   1.000
_cell.length_b   1.000
_cell.length_c   1.000
_cell.angle_alpha   90.00
_cell.angle_beta   90.00
_cell.angle_gamma   90.00
#
_symmetry.space_group_name_H-M   'P 1'
#
loop_
_entity.id
_entity.type
_entity.pdbx_description
1 polymer ?
#
loop_
_entity_poly.entity_id
_entity_poly.type
_entity_poly.pdbx_seq_one_letter_code
_entity_poly.pdbx_strand_id
1 'polypeptide(L)'
;MEENALHSRIHMLSEMEKLYEGYSKAVKLVMGEARRGQLKGVHGPVAGLLHVPDHCTVAIETALGGAMQHIVVEREEDGKAAIQYLKRRDGGRSTFLPLITIRPSDFREQGVRGEAGFVGLGDELVQFDPRYQRIFSNLLGRTVVAEDMDAAIAMARKYGHRFKIVTLDGQVLNPG
;
A
#
# COMPACT_ATOMS: atom_id res chain seq x y z
N MET A 1 -32.33 2.94 15.27
CA MET A 1 -30.95 2.73 15.73
C MET A 1 -30.39 1.36 15.39
N GLU A 2 -31.13 0.28 15.68
CA GLU A 2 -30.67 -1.07 15.34
C GLU A 2 -30.56 -1.35 13.85
N GLU A 3 -31.48 -0.79 13.05
CA GLU A 3 -31.46 -0.94 11.59
C GLU A 3 -30.21 -0.29 10.96
N ASN A 4 -29.80 0.88 11.42
CA ASN A 4 -28.61 1.58 10.90
C ASN A 4 -27.32 0.83 11.21
N ALA A 5 -27.20 0.26 12.41
CA ALA A 5 -26.04 -0.53 12.79
C ALA A 5 -25.95 -1.81 11.94
N LEU A 6 -27.09 -2.45 11.67
CA LEU A 6 -27.14 -3.66 10.85
C LEU A 6 -26.77 -3.37 9.39
N HIS A 7 -27.29 -2.29 8.82
CA HIS A 7 -26.95 -1.85 7.47
C HIS A 7 -25.46 -1.51 7.33
N SER A 8 -24.89 -0.80 8.30
CA SER A 8 -23.45 -0.48 8.31
C SER A 8 -22.61 -1.74 8.37
N ARG A 9 -23.03 -2.72 9.15
CA ARG A 9 -22.34 -4.01 9.27
C ARG A 9 -22.37 -4.81 7.99
N ILE A 10 -23.53 -4.89 7.33
CA ILE A 10 -23.70 -5.59 6.06
C ILE A 10 -22.87 -4.91 4.97
N HIS A 11 -22.89 -3.58 4.91
CA HIS A 11 -22.11 -2.81 3.95
C HIS A 11 -20.60 -3.04 4.13
N MET A 12 -20.11 -3.02 5.38
CA MET A 12 -18.71 -3.27 5.70
C MET A 12 -18.28 -4.68 5.30
N LEU A 13 -19.09 -5.71 5.60
CA LEU A 13 -18.81 -7.10 5.22
C LEU A 13 -18.80 -7.28 3.70
N SER A 14 -19.73 -6.62 2.99
CA SER A 14 -19.79 -6.65 1.54
C SER A 14 -18.55 -6.02 0.90
N GLU A 15 -18.08 -4.89 1.43
CA GLU A 15 -16.85 -4.26 0.95
C GLU A 15 -15.62 -5.11 1.23
N MET A 16 -15.54 -5.76 2.40
CA MET A 16 -14.45 -6.68 2.72
C MET A 16 -14.43 -7.87 1.78
N GLU A 17 -15.58 -8.45 1.46
CA GLU A 17 -15.67 -9.55 0.50
C GLU A 17 -15.20 -9.14 -0.88
N LYS A 18 -15.58 -7.94 -1.35
CA LYS A 18 -15.12 -7.40 -2.64
C LYS A 18 -13.62 -7.21 -2.67
N LEU A 19 -13.05 -6.70 -1.57
CA LEU A 19 -11.59 -6.55 -1.44
C LEU A 19 -10.90 -7.90 -1.54
N TYR A 20 -11.39 -8.91 -0.79
CA TYR A 20 -10.78 -10.22 -0.79
C TYR A 20 -10.93 -10.98 -2.11
N GLU A 21 -11.96 -10.70 -2.89
CA GLU A 21 -12.14 -11.32 -4.21
C GLU A 21 -10.97 -10.99 -5.15
N GLY A 22 -10.40 -9.79 -5.03
CA GLY A 22 -9.27 -9.36 -5.84
C GLY A 22 -7.92 -9.86 -5.36
N TYR A 23 -7.85 -10.50 -4.19
CA TYR A 23 -6.58 -10.96 -3.62
C TYR A 23 -6.21 -12.36 -4.12
N SER A 24 -4.89 -12.64 -4.11
CA SER A 24 -4.38 -13.96 -4.43
C SER A 24 -4.83 -15.01 -3.41
N LYS A 25 -4.73 -16.28 -3.80
CA LYS A 25 -5.00 -17.40 -2.91
C LYS A 25 -4.18 -17.32 -1.62
N ALA A 26 -2.90 -16.97 -1.74
CA ALA A 26 -2.01 -16.88 -0.58
C ALA A 26 -2.50 -15.84 0.43
N VAL A 27 -2.88 -14.65 -0.03
CA VAL A 27 -3.41 -13.60 0.85
C VAL A 27 -4.69 -14.05 1.54
N LYS A 28 -5.60 -14.66 0.79
CA LYS A 28 -6.87 -15.18 1.34
C LYS A 28 -6.64 -16.23 2.44
N LEU A 29 -5.71 -17.15 2.21
CA LEU A 29 -5.37 -18.19 3.18
C LEU A 29 -4.79 -17.61 4.47
N VAL A 30 -3.83 -16.71 4.34
CA VAL A 30 -3.20 -16.07 5.50
C VAL A 30 -4.23 -15.28 6.31
N MET A 31 -5.06 -14.49 5.64
CA MET A 31 -6.08 -13.69 6.32
C MET A 31 -7.13 -14.57 7.00
N GLY A 32 -7.48 -15.69 6.38
CA GLY A 32 -8.40 -16.66 6.97
C GLY A 32 -7.85 -17.25 8.27
N GLU A 33 -6.60 -17.69 8.27
CA GLU A 33 -5.95 -18.23 9.48
C GLU A 33 -5.75 -17.17 10.56
N ALA A 34 -5.43 -15.95 10.17
CA ALA A 34 -5.29 -14.84 11.12
C ALA A 34 -6.62 -14.57 11.83
N ARG A 35 -7.74 -14.59 11.11
CA ARG A 35 -9.07 -14.40 11.69
C ARG A 35 -9.46 -15.52 12.64
N ARG A 36 -9.01 -16.74 12.37
CA ARG A 36 -9.24 -17.90 13.25
C ARG A 36 -8.32 -17.90 14.47
N GLY A 37 -7.41 -16.93 14.57
CA GLY A 37 -6.48 -16.82 15.69
C GLY A 37 -5.29 -17.76 15.62
N GLN A 38 -5.07 -18.43 14.49
CA GLN A 38 -3.97 -19.38 14.32
C GLN A 38 -2.67 -18.73 13.89
N LEU A 39 -2.73 -17.55 13.26
CA LEU A 39 -1.55 -16.73 12.92
C LEU A 39 -1.65 -15.43 13.70
N LYS A 40 -0.61 -15.14 14.46
CA LYS A 40 -0.53 -13.93 15.30
C LYS A 40 0.18 -12.80 14.56
N GLY A 41 -0.09 -11.57 14.97
CA GLY A 41 0.63 -10.40 14.48
C GLY A 41 0.35 -10.02 13.03
N VAL A 42 -0.70 -10.55 12.42
CA VAL A 42 -1.08 -10.19 11.05
C VAL A 42 -1.98 -8.97 11.09
N HIS A 43 -1.49 -7.85 10.53
CA HIS A 43 -2.26 -6.62 10.43
C HIS A 43 -3.19 -6.62 9.22
N GLY A 44 -2.72 -7.14 8.10
CA GLY A 44 -3.52 -7.24 6.89
C GLY A 44 -2.75 -6.84 5.64
N PRO A 45 -3.39 -7.00 4.46
CA PRO A 45 -2.78 -6.55 3.22
C PRO A 45 -2.75 -5.02 3.14
N VAL A 46 -1.74 -4.49 2.46
CA VAL A 46 -1.55 -3.04 2.29
C VAL A 46 -2.83 -2.36 1.81
N ALA A 47 -3.51 -2.94 0.83
CA ALA A 47 -4.74 -2.36 0.27
C ALA A 47 -5.84 -2.16 1.30
N GLY A 48 -5.85 -2.93 2.38
CA GLY A 48 -6.84 -2.81 3.46
C GLY A 48 -6.44 -1.83 4.56
N LEU A 49 -5.23 -1.29 4.52
CA LEU A 49 -4.68 -0.47 5.59
C LEU A 49 -4.58 1.02 5.22
N LEU A 50 -4.94 1.40 4.00
CA LEU A 50 -4.89 2.78 3.57
C LEU A 50 -6.22 3.18 2.93
N HIS A 51 -6.48 4.49 2.95
CA HIS A 51 -7.55 5.11 2.21
C HIS A 51 -6.94 6.11 1.23
N VAL A 52 -7.33 6.01 -0.04
CA VAL A 52 -6.83 6.87 -1.11
C VAL A 52 -7.96 7.80 -1.56
N PRO A 53 -7.74 9.14 -1.57
CA PRO A 53 -8.72 10.05 -2.16
C PRO A 53 -8.97 9.71 -3.64
N ASP A 54 -10.22 9.87 -4.09
CA ASP A 54 -10.64 9.45 -5.43
C ASP A 54 -9.74 9.97 -6.56
N HIS A 55 -9.32 11.24 -6.46
CA HIS A 55 -8.51 11.86 -7.51
C HIS A 55 -7.08 11.28 -7.61
N CYS A 56 -6.62 10.54 -6.60
CA CYS A 56 -5.30 9.93 -6.56
C CYS A 56 -5.33 8.40 -6.69
N THR A 57 -6.51 7.79 -6.81
CA THR A 57 -6.65 6.33 -6.76
C THR A 57 -5.80 5.64 -7.83
N VAL A 58 -5.92 6.07 -9.08
CA VAL A 58 -5.16 5.46 -10.18
C VAL A 58 -3.66 5.61 -9.96
N ALA A 59 -3.21 6.80 -9.56
CA ALA A 59 -1.79 7.06 -9.31
C ALA A 59 -1.23 6.16 -8.21
N ILE A 60 -1.90 6.07 -7.08
CA ILE A 60 -1.43 5.30 -5.92
C ILE A 60 -1.48 3.80 -6.21
N GLU A 61 -2.55 3.30 -6.81
CA GLU A 61 -2.64 1.88 -7.16
C GLU A 61 -1.54 1.50 -8.16
N THR A 62 -1.27 2.36 -9.12
CA THR A 62 -0.18 2.15 -10.08
C THR A 62 1.18 2.15 -9.38
N ALA A 63 1.39 3.10 -8.47
CA ALA A 63 2.66 3.22 -7.74
C ALA A 63 2.91 1.99 -6.86
N LEU A 64 1.89 1.49 -6.19
CA LEU A 64 2.01 0.32 -5.33
C LEU A 64 2.11 -0.98 -6.13
N GLY A 65 1.32 -1.10 -7.20
CA GLY A 65 1.31 -2.32 -8.01
C GLY A 65 1.07 -3.56 -7.14
N GLY A 66 1.94 -4.57 -7.28
CA GLY A 66 1.85 -5.81 -6.49
C GLY A 66 1.93 -5.60 -4.99
N ALA A 67 2.50 -4.50 -4.53
CA ALA A 67 2.60 -4.20 -3.11
C ALA A 67 1.23 -3.98 -2.45
N MET A 68 0.17 -3.75 -3.23
CA MET A 68 -1.19 -3.70 -2.69
C MET A 68 -1.56 -4.98 -1.94
N GLN A 69 -0.99 -6.11 -2.34
CA GLN A 69 -1.26 -7.41 -1.74
C GLN A 69 -0.21 -7.86 -0.72
N HIS A 70 0.83 -7.09 -0.50
CA HIS A 70 1.82 -7.41 0.53
C HIS A 70 1.14 -7.36 1.90
N ILE A 71 1.48 -8.32 2.77
CA ILE A 71 0.82 -8.46 4.07
C ILE A 71 1.69 -7.84 5.15
N VAL A 72 1.13 -6.88 5.89
CA VAL A 72 1.81 -6.25 7.01
C VAL A 72 1.66 -7.16 8.23
N VAL A 73 2.79 -7.49 8.85
CA VAL A 73 2.86 -8.27 10.08
C VAL A 73 3.60 -7.46 11.14
N GLU A 74 3.42 -7.81 12.40
CA GLU A 74 4.07 -7.09 13.50
C GLU A 74 5.58 -7.32 13.48
N ARG A 75 5.99 -8.59 13.43
CA ARG A 75 7.39 -9.02 13.52
C ARG A 75 7.77 -9.95 12.41
N GLU A 76 9.07 -10.10 12.17
CA GLU A 76 9.59 -11.04 11.19
C GLU A 76 9.13 -12.48 11.48
N GLU A 77 9.07 -12.87 12.76
CA GLU A 77 8.61 -14.20 13.16
C GLU A 77 7.18 -14.46 12.76
N ASP A 78 6.33 -13.44 12.80
CA ASP A 78 4.93 -13.57 12.35
C ASP A 78 4.86 -13.84 10.85
N GLY A 79 5.71 -13.19 10.08
CA GLY A 79 5.85 -13.44 8.64
C GLY A 79 6.35 -14.85 8.36
N LYS A 80 7.35 -15.30 9.13
CA LYS A 80 7.89 -16.65 9.01
C LYS A 80 6.82 -17.72 9.27
N ALA A 81 6.02 -17.54 10.32
CA ALA A 81 4.92 -18.45 10.63
C ALA A 81 3.90 -18.53 9.49
N ALA A 82 3.56 -17.38 8.89
CA ALA A 82 2.65 -17.33 7.76
C ALA A 82 3.23 -18.02 6.53
N ILE A 83 4.51 -17.84 6.25
CA ILE A 83 5.20 -18.51 5.14
C ILE A 83 5.18 -20.03 5.34
N GLN A 84 5.45 -20.51 6.55
CA GLN A 84 5.41 -21.95 6.87
C GLN A 84 3.99 -22.50 6.69
N TYR A 85 2.99 -21.75 7.11
CA TYR A 85 1.58 -22.13 6.90
C TYR A 85 1.28 -22.29 5.41
N LEU A 86 1.68 -21.33 4.58
CA LEU A 86 1.46 -21.39 3.14
C LEU A 86 2.17 -22.60 2.51
N LYS A 87 3.37 -22.92 2.95
CA LYS A 87 4.11 -24.09 2.46
C LYS A 87 3.38 -25.38 2.78
N ARG A 88 2.87 -25.52 4.00
CA ARG A 88 2.12 -26.72 4.41
C ARG A 88 0.82 -26.91 3.62
N ARG A 89 0.21 -25.81 3.20
CA ARG A 89 -1.08 -25.81 2.48
C ARG A 89 -0.91 -25.76 0.97
N ASP A 90 0.31 -25.72 0.48
CA ASP A 90 0.59 -25.48 -0.94
C ASP A 90 -0.18 -24.24 -1.43
N GLY A 91 -0.15 -23.19 -0.63
CA GLY A 91 -0.97 -21.99 -0.80
C GLY A 91 -0.35 -20.89 -1.65
N GLY A 92 0.81 -21.14 -2.24
CA GLY A 92 1.51 -20.13 -3.02
C GLY A 92 2.42 -19.24 -2.17
N ARG A 93 2.74 -18.07 -2.69
CA ARG A 93 3.68 -17.13 -2.06
C ARG A 93 3.03 -15.79 -1.83
N SER A 94 3.49 -15.10 -0.79
CA SER A 94 3.15 -13.72 -0.52
C SER A 94 4.37 -13.00 0.07
N THR A 95 4.41 -11.70 -0.05
CA THR A 95 5.44 -10.86 0.55
C THR A 95 4.91 -10.32 1.87
N PHE A 96 5.74 -10.38 2.91
CA PHE A 96 5.39 -9.92 4.25
C PHE A 96 6.26 -8.72 4.63
N LEU A 97 5.62 -7.70 5.19
CA LEU A 97 6.29 -6.46 5.60
C LEU A 97 6.24 -6.37 7.13
N PRO A 98 7.38 -6.59 7.83
CA PRO A 98 7.40 -6.54 9.29
C PRO A 98 7.42 -5.10 9.78
N LEU A 99 6.37 -4.72 10.51
CA LEU A 99 6.15 -3.34 10.96
C LEU A 99 7.29 -2.79 11.82
N ILE A 100 7.82 -3.60 12.73
CA ILE A 100 8.81 -3.11 13.69
C ILE A 100 10.22 -3.02 13.11
N THR A 101 10.49 -3.65 11.97
CA THR A 101 11.84 -3.66 11.36
C THR A 101 11.91 -2.96 10.00
N ILE A 102 10.78 -2.73 9.35
CA ILE A 102 10.77 -2.05 8.04
C ILE A 102 11.32 -0.64 8.18
N ARG A 103 12.15 -0.23 7.20
CA ARG A 103 12.78 1.09 7.22
C ARG A 103 11.93 2.10 6.44
N PRO A 104 11.66 3.29 7.03
CA PRO A 104 11.03 4.36 6.27
C PRO A 104 11.97 4.90 5.21
N SER A 105 11.40 5.43 4.13
CA SER A 105 12.17 6.12 3.10
C SER A 105 12.51 7.55 3.57
N ASP A 106 13.58 8.10 2.98
CA ASP A 106 14.00 9.46 3.22
C ASP A 106 13.88 10.23 1.89
N PHE A 107 13.02 11.23 1.85
CA PHE A 107 12.83 12.07 0.66
C PHE A 107 13.55 13.40 0.86
N ARG A 108 14.65 13.60 0.14
CA ARG A 108 15.54 14.74 0.33
C ARG A 108 15.26 15.92 -0.61
N GLU A 109 14.65 15.65 -1.77
CA GLU A 109 14.47 16.61 -2.86
C GLU A 109 13.23 17.49 -2.63
N GLN A 110 13.18 18.18 -1.48
CA GLN A 110 12.01 18.93 -1.03
C GLN A 110 11.62 20.09 -1.97
N GLY A 111 12.57 20.58 -2.78
CA GLY A 111 12.28 21.61 -3.78
C GLY A 111 11.23 21.23 -4.80
N VAL A 112 11.00 19.92 -5.00
CA VAL A 112 9.99 19.44 -5.95
C VAL A 112 8.58 19.92 -5.60
N ARG A 113 8.32 20.20 -4.33
CA ARG A 113 7.01 20.67 -3.86
C ARG A 113 6.58 21.99 -4.51
N GLY A 114 7.53 22.80 -4.96
CA GLY A 114 7.24 24.07 -5.64
C GLY A 114 7.17 23.95 -7.15
N GLU A 115 7.37 22.77 -7.71
CA GLU A 115 7.39 22.61 -9.16
C GLU A 115 5.96 22.58 -9.75
N ALA A 116 5.84 23.12 -10.97
CA ALA A 116 4.57 23.10 -11.69
C ALA A 116 4.13 21.64 -11.92
N GLY A 117 2.85 21.36 -11.62
CA GLY A 117 2.29 20.04 -11.78
C GLY A 117 2.57 19.07 -10.65
N PHE A 118 3.22 19.49 -9.58
CA PHE A 118 3.41 18.67 -8.40
C PHE A 118 2.06 18.51 -7.65
N VAL A 119 1.64 17.28 -7.43
CA VAL A 119 0.41 16.97 -6.69
C VAL A 119 0.71 16.66 -5.24
N GLY A 120 1.70 15.80 -4.97
CA GLY A 120 2.10 15.44 -3.62
C GLY A 120 3.04 14.26 -3.60
N LEU A 121 3.59 13.95 -2.42
CA LEU A 121 4.30 12.70 -2.21
C LEU A 121 3.27 11.59 -1.96
N GLY A 122 3.57 10.38 -2.43
CA GLY A 122 2.64 9.28 -2.34
C GLY A 122 2.15 8.98 -0.92
N ASP A 123 3.06 8.98 0.05
CA ASP A 123 2.72 8.71 1.44
C ASP A 123 1.96 9.85 2.13
N GLU A 124 2.06 11.07 1.60
CA GLU A 124 1.34 12.23 2.14
C GLU A 124 -0.07 12.35 1.56
N LEU A 125 -0.33 11.76 0.40
CA LEU A 125 -1.63 11.82 -0.28
C LEU A 125 -2.63 10.77 0.21
N VAL A 126 -2.15 9.76 0.91
CA VAL A 126 -2.99 8.66 1.42
C VAL A 126 -3.25 8.82 2.90
N GLN A 127 -4.33 8.22 3.38
CA GLN A 127 -4.70 8.22 4.79
C GLN A 127 -4.55 6.81 5.36
N PHE A 128 -3.99 6.72 6.56
CA PHE A 128 -3.78 5.44 7.24
C PHE A 128 -3.61 5.70 8.73
N ASP A 129 -3.76 4.64 9.53
CA ASP A 129 -3.49 4.71 10.96
C ASP A 129 -1.99 5.05 11.17
N PRO A 130 -1.67 6.03 12.02
CA PRO A 130 -0.27 6.45 12.25
C PRO A 130 0.70 5.31 12.59
N ARG A 131 0.22 4.20 13.15
CA ARG A 131 1.07 3.04 13.43
C ARG A 131 1.70 2.44 12.18
N TYR A 132 1.13 2.69 11.00
CA TYR A 132 1.63 2.17 9.72
C TYR A 132 2.50 3.17 8.97
N GLN A 133 2.90 4.26 9.59
CA GLN A 133 3.68 5.31 8.93
C GLN A 133 4.97 4.77 8.29
N ARG A 134 5.68 3.88 8.95
CA ARG A 134 6.89 3.27 8.40
C ARG A 134 6.62 2.47 7.14
N ILE A 135 5.50 1.74 7.11
CA ILE A 135 5.09 0.94 5.96
C ILE A 135 4.87 1.84 4.75
N PHE A 136 4.03 2.87 4.89
CA PHE A 136 3.69 3.73 3.76
C PHE A 136 4.83 4.66 3.37
N SER A 137 5.68 5.08 4.31
CA SER A 137 6.92 5.77 4.00
C SER A 137 7.86 4.89 3.17
N ASN A 138 8.02 3.62 3.54
CA ASN A 138 8.83 2.69 2.76
C ASN A 138 8.30 2.50 1.35
N LEU A 139 6.98 2.30 1.21
CA LEU A 139 6.37 1.99 -0.08
C LEU A 139 6.18 3.21 -0.98
N LEU A 140 5.87 4.37 -0.42
CA LEU A 140 5.43 5.55 -1.16
C LEU A 140 6.22 6.81 -0.87
N GLY A 141 7.13 6.78 0.09
CA GLY A 141 7.85 7.98 0.55
C GLY A 141 8.80 8.59 -0.47
N ARG A 142 9.22 7.83 -1.48
CA ARG A 142 10.03 8.33 -2.60
C ARG A 142 9.27 8.31 -3.92
N THR A 143 7.95 8.36 -3.85
CA THR A 143 7.08 8.45 -5.02
C THR A 143 6.43 9.83 -5.06
N VAL A 144 6.65 10.54 -6.15
CA VAL A 144 6.01 11.83 -6.44
C VAL A 144 4.82 11.58 -7.34
N VAL A 145 3.71 12.24 -7.05
CA VAL A 145 2.54 12.25 -7.94
C VAL A 145 2.52 13.58 -8.69
N ALA A 146 2.47 13.49 -10.02
CA ALA A 146 2.44 14.63 -10.93
C ALA A 146 1.12 14.67 -11.69
N GLU A 147 0.71 15.88 -12.09
CA GLU A 147 -0.54 16.06 -12.84
C GLU A 147 -0.53 15.32 -14.18
N ASP A 148 0.59 15.38 -14.90
CA ASP A 148 0.71 14.79 -16.23
C ASP A 148 2.18 14.40 -16.53
N MET A 149 2.39 13.79 -17.69
CA MET A 149 3.71 13.32 -18.07
C MET A 149 4.69 14.46 -18.37
N ASP A 150 4.22 15.59 -18.89
CA ASP A 150 5.09 16.74 -19.14
C ASP A 150 5.67 17.27 -17.83
N ALA A 151 4.84 17.42 -16.81
CA ALA A 151 5.29 17.80 -15.47
C ALA A 151 6.24 16.76 -14.89
N ALA A 152 5.92 15.47 -15.04
CA ALA A 152 6.77 14.39 -14.55
C ALA A 152 8.16 14.42 -15.18
N ILE A 153 8.24 14.58 -16.49
CA ILE A 153 9.53 14.65 -17.21
C ILE A 153 10.34 15.85 -16.74
N ALA A 154 9.70 17.02 -16.60
CA ALA A 154 10.39 18.25 -16.15
C ALA A 154 10.97 18.07 -14.75
N MET A 155 10.20 17.49 -13.82
CA MET A 155 10.68 17.20 -12.47
C MET A 155 11.81 16.19 -12.46
N ALA A 156 11.67 15.09 -13.21
CA ALA A 156 12.69 14.05 -13.28
C ALA A 156 14.03 14.61 -13.76
N ARG A 157 14.01 15.40 -14.82
CA ARG A 157 15.23 16.03 -15.39
C ARG A 157 15.88 16.99 -14.40
N LYS A 158 15.07 17.83 -13.74
CA LYS A 158 15.57 18.83 -12.81
C LYS A 158 16.23 18.19 -11.57
N TYR A 159 15.69 17.08 -11.09
CA TYR A 159 16.15 16.41 -9.88
C TYR A 159 16.99 15.16 -10.14
N GLY A 160 17.41 14.94 -11.38
CA GLY A 160 18.37 13.88 -11.73
C GLY A 160 17.83 12.48 -11.69
N HIS A 161 16.53 12.27 -11.90
CA HIS A 161 15.88 10.96 -11.96
C HIS A 161 16.10 10.14 -10.68
N ARG A 162 16.01 10.78 -9.52
CA ARG A 162 16.33 10.16 -8.22
C ARG A 162 15.14 9.53 -7.51
N PHE A 163 13.94 9.76 -8.00
CA PHE A 163 12.72 9.23 -7.39
C PHE A 163 11.74 8.81 -8.47
N LYS A 164 10.79 7.97 -8.07
CA LYS A 164 9.71 7.52 -8.94
C LYS A 164 8.66 8.61 -9.06
N ILE A 165 8.13 8.81 -10.26
CA ILE A 165 7.02 9.73 -10.49
C ILE A 165 5.87 8.97 -11.13
N VAL A 166 4.66 9.20 -10.63
CA VAL A 166 3.43 8.62 -11.17
C VAL A 166 2.49 9.78 -11.51
N THR A 167 1.87 9.72 -12.68
CA THR A 167 0.89 10.72 -13.06
C THR A 167 -0.51 10.35 -12.58
N LEU A 168 -1.42 11.32 -12.52
CA LEU A 168 -2.79 11.07 -12.09
C LEU A 168 -3.52 10.06 -12.97
N ASP A 169 -3.14 9.94 -14.24
CA ASP A 169 -3.70 8.93 -15.16
C ASP A 169 -2.95 7.59 -15.16
N GLY A 170 -1.99 7.42 -14.26
CA GLY A 170 -1.34 6.14 -14.05
C GLY A 170 -0.10 5.85 -14.92
N GLN A 171 0.52 6.87 -15.48
CA GLN A 171 1.80 6.73 -16.17
C GLN A 171 2.93 6.72 -15.15
N VAL A 172 3.98 5.94 -15.39
CA VAL A 172 5.10 5.77 -14.44
C VAL A 172 6.40 6.21 -15.09
N LEU A 173 7.17 7.00 -14.36
CA LEU A 173 8.53 7.37 -14.71
C LEU A 173 9.44 6.87 -13.58
N ASN A 174 10.16 5.78 -13.83
CA ASN A 174 11.04 5.16 -12.84
C ASN A 174 12.35 5.94 -12.70
N PRO A 175 12.99 5.87 -11.52
CA PRO A 175 14.32 6.48 -11.34
C PRO A 175 15.33 5.82 -12.27
N GLY A 176 16.28 6.61 -12.72
CA GLY A 176 17.33 6.16 -13.63
C GLY A 176 18.45 5.38 -12.96
#